data_9cc645656578641d8b30ba747777efdb
#
_entry.id   9cc645656578641d8b30ba747777efdb
#
_cell.length_a   1.000
_cell.length_b   1.000
_cell.length_c   1.000
_cell.angle_alpha   90.00
_cell.angle_beta   90.00
_cell.angle_gamma   90.00
#
_symmetry.space_group_name_H-M   'P 1'
#
loop_
_entity.id
_entity.type
_entity.pdbx_description
1 polymer ?
#
loop_
_entity_poly.entity_id
_entity_poly.type
_entity_poly.pdbx_seq_one_letter_code
_entity_poly.pdbx_strand_id
1 'polypeptide(L)'
;MDVLPEILTRRSVRSFTAEPLEKDQVERIVEAGRLAPSAKNRQEWRFVVIQKKEVRQRMMEAAFSQDYVGQAPLIIAVCTTNIDYRMPNGQLSYPIDLSFAACQIVLQAVHEGLGTCCISTFDEQEVREILTAPFSMRVVLLILIGHYDALPEPSQRKTMKQLMGKEHW
;
A
#
# COMPACT_ATOMS: atom_id res chain seq x y z
N MET A 1 16.38 2.93 21.71
CA MET A 1 15.80 1.74 21.06
C MET A 1 15.98 1.96 19.55
N ASP A 2 16.76 1.11 18.91
CA ASP A 2 17.10 1.27 17.49
C ASP A 2 16.01 0.67 16.59
N VAL A 3 14.91 1.39 16.47
CA VAL A 3 13.87 1.08 15.47
C VAL A 3 14.23 1.82 14.18
N LEU A 4 14.03 1.18 13.02
CA LEU A 4 14.33 1.79 11.72
C LEU A 4 13.67 3.16 11.59
N PRO A 5 14.41 4.17 11.09
CA PRO A 5 13.90 5.53 10.94
C PRO A 5 12.60 5.60 10.15
N GLU A 6 12.47 4.80 9.09
CA GLU A 6 11.29 4.74 8.23
C GLU A 6 10.03 4.30 9.00
N ILE A 7 10.18 3.37 9.95
CA ILE A 7 9.08 2.93 10.82
C ILE A 7 8.67 4.06 11.77
N LEU A 8 9.65 4.80 12.32
CA LEU A 8 9.41 5.89 13.27
C LEU A 8 8.79 7.12 12.60
N THR A 9 9.22 7.42 11.37
CA THR A 9 8.83 8.64 10.66
C THR A 9 7.60 8.48 9.76
N ARG A 10 7.27 7.26 9.34
CA ARG A 10 6.13 6.99 8.47
C ARG A 10 4.82 7.57 9.03
N ARG A 11 4.12 8.31 8.19
CA ARG A 11 2.76 8.84 8.47
C ARG A 11 1.82 8.47 7.32
N SER A 12 0.51 8.51 7.58
CA SER A 12 -0.51 8.42 6.53
C SER A 12 -0.76 9.82 5.97
N VAL A 13 -0.01 10.17 4.92
CA VAL A 13 -0.09 11.47 4.24
C VAL A 13 -1.37 11.52 3.40
N ARG A 14 -2.15 12.59 3.53
CA ARG A 14 -3.38 12.84 2.78
C ARG A 14 -3.40 14.22 2.11
N SER A 15 -2.23 14.78 1.85
CA SER A 15 -2.04 15.98 1.07
C SER A 15 -0.73 15.82 0.30
N PHE A 16 -0.83 15.74 -1.01
CA PHE A 16 0.32 15.50 -1.88
C PHE A 16 0.54 16.70 -2.80
N THR A 17 1.80 16.99 -3.11
CA THR A 17 2.14 17.95 -4.15
C THR A 17 1.94 17.31 -5.53
N ALA A 18 1.89 18.16 -6.57
CA ALA A 18 1.79 17.69 -7.96
C ALA A 18 3.12 17.21 -8.55
N GLU A 19 4.20 17.27 -7.77
CA GLU A 19 5.54 16.89 -8.21
C GLU A 19 5.58 15.40 -8.61
N PRO A 20 6.00 15.06 -9.83
CA PRO A 20 6.09 13.68 -10.28
C PRO A 20 7.23 12.95 -9.57
N LEU A 21 7.12 11.62 -9.47
CA LEU A 21 8.20 10.78 -9.00
C LEU A 21 9.13 10.43 -10.17
N GLU A 22 10.42 10.34 -9.86
CA GLU A 22 11.41 9.85 -10.81
C GLU A 22 11.16 8.35 -11.11
N LYS A 23 11.45 7.96 -12.36
CA LYS A 23 11.24 6.58 -12.81
C LYS A 23 11.97 5.58 -11.92
N ASP A 24 13.22 5.86 -11.59
CA ASP A 24 14.06 4.99 -10.77
C ASP A 24 13.55 4.86 -9.32
N GLN A 25 12.93 5.92 -8.78
CA GLN A 25 12.25 5.84 -7.48
C GLN A 25 11.08 4.86 -7.53
N VAL A 26 10.23 4.97 -8.54
CA VAL A 26 9.09 4.06 -8.72
C VAL A 26 9.56 2.62 -8.86
N GLU A 27 10.63 2.37 -9.62
CA GLU A 27 11.19 1.04 -9.81
C GLU A 27 11.72 0.46 -8.48
N ARG A 28 12.45 1.23 -7.68
CA ARG A 28 12.94 0.78 -6.35
C ARG A 28 11.79 0.50 -5.39
N ILE A 29 10.75 1.33 -5.40
CA ILE A 29 9.58 1.14 -4.55
C ILE A 29 8.83 -0.16 -4.90
N VAL A 30 8.64 -0.43 -6.18
CA VAL A 30 8.01 -1.68 -6.64
C VAL A 30 8.90 -2.89 -6.37
N GLU A 31 10.21 -2.75 -6.53
CA GLU A 31 11.18 -3.80 -6.22
C GLU A 31 11.15 -4.20 -4.74
N ALA A 32 11.00 -3.24 -3.84
CA ALA A 32 10.83 -3.55 -2.42
C ALA A 32 9.62 -4.45 -2.17
N GLY A 33 8.50 -4.18 -2.84
CA GLY A 33 7.32 -5.04 -2.77
C GLY A 33 7.56 -6.44 -3.34
N ARG A 34 8.30 -6.53 -4.46
CA ARG A 34 8.67 -7.81 -5.09
C ARG A 34 9.50 -8.70 -4.16
N LEU A 35 10.33 -8.10 -3.32
CA LEU A 35 11.22 -8.80 -2.39
C LEU A 35 10.54 -9.23 -1.09
N ALA A 36 9.25 -8.99 -0.92
CA ALA A 36 8.52 -9.37 0.27
C ALA A 36 8.47 -10.89 0.48
N PRO A 37 8.37 -11.38 1.72
CA PRO A 37 8.11 -12.79 1.99
C PRO A 37 6.66 -13.14 1.65
N SER A 38 6.41 -14.40 1.27
CA SER A 38 5.08 -14.94 1.05
C SER A 38 4.96 -16.39 1.48
N ALA A 39 3.76 -16.86 1.75
CA ALA A 39 3.48 -18.25 2.11
C ALA A 39 4.05 -19.20 1.04
N LYS A 40 4.96 -20.09 1.44
CA LYS A 40 5.68 -21.01 0.53
C LYS A 40 6.38 -20.30 -0.64
N ASN A 41 6.74 -19.05 -0.48
CA ASN A 41 7.35 -18.23 -1.54
C ASN A 41 6.51 -18.16 -2.84
N ARG A 42 5.19 -18.12 -2.73
CA ARG A 42 4.28 -18.16 -3.89
C ARG A 42 4.24 -16.86 -4.69
N GLN A 43 4.53 -15.71 -4.05
CA GLN A 43 4.70 -14.40 -4.71
C GLN A 43 3.52 -14.04 -5.62
N GLU A 44 2.30 -14.21 -5.13
CA GLU A 44 1.06 -14.13 -5.95
C GLU A 44 0.51 -12.70 -6.08
N TRP A 45 1.26 -11.70 -5.65
CA TRP A 45 0.92 -10.30 -5.86
C TRP A 45 1.08 -9.86 -7.31
N ARG A 46 0.29 -8.88 -7.66
CA ARG A 46 0.43 -8.06 -8.88
C ARG A 46 0.35 -6.60 -8.47
N PHE A 47 1.30 -5.80 -8.94
CA PHE A 47 1.32 -4.36 -8.68
C PHE A 47 0.94 -3.64 -9.96
N VAL A 48 -0.12 -2.83 -9.91
CA VAL A 48 -0.49 -1.95 -11.01
C VAL A 48 -0.07 -0.53 -10.65
N VAL A 49 0.87 0.01 -11.41
CA VAL A 49 1.45 1.36 -11.22
C VAL A 49 0.62 2.37 -12.02
N ILE A 50 0.05 3.36 -11.34
CA ILE A 50 -0.88 4.32 -11.89
C ILE A 50 -0.32 5.73 -11.70
N GLN A 51 0.10 6.38 -12.80
CA GLN A 51 0.64 7.73 -12.79
C GLN A 51 -0.15 8.69 -13.70
N LYS A 52 -0.90 8.18 -14.69
CA LYS A 52 -1.69 9.02 -15.59
C LYS A 52 -2.79 9.76 -14.84
N LYS A 53 -2.83 11.09 -14.99
CA LYS A 53 -3.77 11.98 -14.27
C LYS A 53 -5.22 11.55 -14.46
N GLU A 54 -5.61 11.21 -15.68
CA GLU A 54 -6.99 10.81 -16.02
C GLU A 54 -7.38 9.53 -15.28
N VAL A 55 -6.46 8.57 -15.16
CA VAL A 55 -6.70 7.31 -14.44
C VAL A 55 -6.78 7.57 -12.94
N ARG A 56 -5.89 8.41 -12.38
CA ARG A 56 -5.93 8.77 -10.96
C ARG A 56 -7.22 9.50 -10.57
N GLN A 57 -7.77 10.35 -11.44
CA GLN A 57 -9.06 11.00 -11.20
C GLN A 57 -10.20 9.97 -11.14
N ARG A 58 -10.25 9.01 -12.04
CA ARG A 58 -11.22 7.91 -11.99
C ARG A 58 -11.03 7.06 -10.74
N MET A 59 -9.78 6.80 -10.32
CA MET A 59 -9.49 6.10 -9.05
C MET A 59 -10.01 6.88 -7.83
N MET A 60 -9.94 8.21 -7.87
CA MET A 60 -10.51 9.07 -6.83
C MET A 60 -12.04 8.90 -6.76
N GLU A 61 -12.72 8.89 -7.89
CA GLU A 61 -14.18 8.66 -7.96
C GLU A 61 -14.52 7.28 -7.37
N ALA A 62 -13.84 6.22 -7.81
CA ALA A 62 -14.01 4.87 -7.27
C ALA A 62 -13.65 4.76 -5.77
N ALA A 63 -12.84 5.67 -5.24
CA ALA A 63 -12.52 5.79 -3.83
C ALA A 63 -13.46 6.77 -3.08
N PHE A 64 -14.70 6.87 -3.52
CA PHE A 64 -15.74 7.71 -2.90
C PHE A 64 -15.36 9.18 -2.81
N SER A 65 -14.76 9.71 -3.90
CA SER A 65 -14.37 11.12 -4.06
C SER A 65 -13.42 11.63 -2.97
N GLN A 66 -12.52 10.80 -2.50
CA GLN A 66 -11.48 11.22 -1.56
C GLN A 66 -10.39 11.98 -2.33
N ASP A 67 -10.38 13.31 -2.26
CA ASP A 67 -9.53 14.21 -3.04
C ASP A 67 -8.04 13.83 -3.05
N TYR A 68 -7.51 13.41 -1.92
CA TYR A 68 -6.10 13.04 -1.79
C TYR A 68 -5.71 11.82 -2.65
N VAL A 69 -6.68 11.01 -3.10
CA VAL A 69 -6.43 9.89 -4.03
C VAL A 69 -6.05 10.44 -5.41
N GLY A 70 -6.79 11.44 -5.91
CA GLY A 70 -6.50 12.10 -7.18
C GLY A 70 -5.25 12.99 -7.15
N GLN A 71 -4.91 13.54 -5.96
CA GLN A 71 -3.73 14.38 -5.77
C GLN A 71 -2.42 13.58 -5.82
N ALA A 72 -2.40 12.37 -5.27
CA ALA A 72 -1.18 11.54 -5.23
C ALA A 72 -0.62 11.32 -6.64
N PRO A 73 0.63 11.69 -6.94
CA PRO A 73 1.22 11.53 -8.28
C PRO A 73 1.42 10.05 -8.68
N LEU A 74 1.46 9.16 -7.71
CA LEU A 74 1.56 7.72 -7.89
C LEU A 74 0.54 6.98 -7.02
N ILE A 75 -0.18 6.04 -7.64
CA ILE A 75 -0.99 5.04 -6.94
C ILE A 75 -0.46 3.67 -7.32
N ILE A 76 -0.26 2.80 -6.35
CA ILE A 76 0.04 1.38 -6.59
C ILE A 76 -1.16 0.56 -6.11
N ALA A 77 -1.85 -0.10 -7.03
CA ALA A 77 -2.86 -1.08 -6.68
C ALA A 77 -2.20 -2.44 -6.41
N VAL A 78 -2.40 -2.96 -5.21
CA VAL A 78 -1.87 -4.26 -4.77
C VAL A 78 -2.94 -5.31 -4.97
N CYS A 79 -2.70 -6.21 -5.92
CA CYS A 79 -3.68 -7.14 -6.44
C CYS A 79 -3.22 -8.59 -6.36
N THR A 80 -4.17 -9.53 -6.47
CA THR A 80 -3.90 -10.96 -6.60
C THR A 80 -5.01 -11.67 -7.39
N THR A 81 -4.67 -12.78 -8.02
CA THR A 81 -5.65 -13.72 -8.60
C THR A 81 -5.82 -14.99 -7.76
N ASN A 82 -4.98 -15.20 -6.75
CA ASN A 82 -5.10 -16.34 -5.85
C ASN A 82 -5.79 -15.93 -4.54
N ILE A 83 -7.06 -16.19 -4.44
CA ILE A 83 -7.90 -15.81 -3.30
C ILE A 83 -8.34 -17.01 -2.44
N ASP A 84 -8.02 -18.23 -2.87
CA ASP A 84 -8.56 -19.45 -2.28
C ASP A 84 -7.55 -20.22 -1.43
N TYR A 85 -6.23 -19.96 -1.61
CA TYR A 85 -5.22 -20.69 -0.87
C TYR A 85 -5.30 -20.42 0.63
N ARG A 86 -5.56 -21.49 1.38
CA ARG A 86 -5.55 -21.49 2.85
C ARG A 86 -4.26 -22.11 3.36
N MET A 87 -3.65 -21.42 4.29
CA MET A 87 -2.52 -21.94 5.05
C MET A 87 -2.99 -23.07 6.01
N PRO A 88 -2.08 -23.93 6.52
CA PRO A 88 -2.43 -25.02 7.42
C PRO A 88 -3.20 -24.57 8.68
N ASN A 89 -3.05 -23.34 9.12
CA ASN A 89 -3.80 -22.74 10.23
C ASN A 89 -5.21 -22.25 9.84
N GLY A 90 -5.65 -22.50 8.61
CA GLY A 90 -6.97 -22.15 8.09
C GLY A 90 -7.13 -20.72 7.55
N GLN A 91 -6.11 -19.86 7.70
CA GLN A 91 -6.17 -18.48 7.21
C GLN A 91 -5.90 -18.40 5.70
N LEU A 92 -6.56 -17.47 5.03
CA LEU A 92 -6.23 -17.12 3.65
C LEU A 92 -4.83 -16.49 3.59
N SER A 93 -4.01 -16.87 2.61
CA SER A 93 -2.64 -16.34 2.50
C SER A 93 -2.60 -14.94 1.94
N TYR A 94 -3.42 -14.62 0.94
CA TYR A 94 -3.28 -13.40 0.17
C TYR A 94 -3.39 -12.11 1.00
N PRO A 95 -4.28 -11.97 2.02
CA PRO A 95 -4.30 -10.74 2.81
C PRO A 95 -3.00 -10.52 3.58
N ILE A 96 -2.36 -11.61 4.03
CA ILE A 96 -1.10 -11.58 4.77
C ILE A 96 0.05 -11.28 3.82
N ASP A 97 0.18 -12.05 2.74
CA ASP A 97 1.26 -11.91 1.76
C ASP A 97 1.27 -10.51 1.13
N LEU A 98 0.11 -10.02 0.73
CA LEU A 98 0.00 -8.69 0.12
C LEU A 98 0.24 -7.57 1.14
N SER A 99 -0.08 -7.79 2.42
CA SER A 99 0.25 -6.82 3.48
C SER A 99 1.75 -6.72 3.72
N PHE A 100 2.49 -7.82 3.64
CA PHE A 100 3.96 -7.78 3.70
C PHE A 100 4.53 -6.96 2.53
N ALA A 101 4.08 -7.24 1.31
CA ALA A 101 4.52 -6.50 0.13
C ALA A 101 4.19 -5.00 0.23
N ALA A 102 2.96 -4.68 0.63
CA ALA A 102 2.52 -3.30 0.84
C ALA A 102 3.35 -2.57 1.89
N CYS A 103 3.68 -3.24 3.01
CA CYS A 103 4.52 -2.68 4.06
C CYS A 103 5.92 -2.34 3.55
N GLN A 104 6.54 -3.21 2.77
CA GLN A 104 7.86 -2.95 2.18
C GLN A 104 7.81 -1.80 1.16
N ILE A 105 6.79 -1.75 0.30
CA ILE A 105 6.56 -0.62 -0.62
C ILE A 105 6.48 0.70 0.17
N VAL A 106 5.70 0.72 1.25
CA VAL A 106 5.51 1.91 2.09
C VAL A 106 6.82 2.35 2.75
N LEU A 107 7.58 1.40 3.31
CA LEU A 107 8.85 1.72 3.97
C LEU A 107 9.91 2.21 2.97
N GLN A 108 9.98 1.60 1.78
CA GLN A 108 10.88 2.06 0.73
C GLN A 108 10.50 3.47 0.26
N ALA A 109 9.22 3.77 0.07
CA ALA A 109 8.78 5.10 -0.31
C ALA A 109 9.15 6.15 0.76
N VAL A 110 9.02 5.82 2.04
CA VAL A 110 9.46 6.70 3.15
C VAL A 110 10.98 6.88 3.14
N HIS A 111 11.75 5.84 2.85
CA HIS A 111 13.20 5.91 2.68
C HIS A 111 13.62 6.86 1.54
N GLU A 112 12.82 6.91 0.48
CA GLU A 112 13.00 7.86 -0.65
C GLU A 112 12.52 9.29 -0.33
N GLY A 113 12.11 9.56 0.91
CA GLY A 113 11.60 10.87 1.33
C GLY A 113 10.15 11.15 0.92
N LEU A 114 9.39 10.14 0.51
CA LEU A 114 8.03 10.28 0.02
C LEU A 114 6.98 10.03 1.11
N GLY A 115 5.86 10.72 0.99
CA GLY A 115 4.66 10.47 1.78
C GLY A 115 3.87 9.28 1.24
N THR A 116 3.21 8.55 2.13
CA THR A 116 2.40 7.38 1.77
C THR A 116 1.06 7.36 2.49
N CYS A 117 0.04 6.79 1.84
CA CYS A 117 -1.22 6.43 2.49
C CYS A 117 -1.77 5.14 1.89
N CYS A 118 -2.01 4.12 2.73
CA CYS A 118 -2.72 2.92 2.32
C CYS A 118 -4.22 3.14 2.51
N ILE A 119 -5.01 2.83 1.49
CA ILE A 119 -6.47 2.89 1.55
C ILE A 119 -7.09 1.57 1.11
N SER A 120 -8.17 1.20 1.79
CA SER A 120 -9.05 0.07 1.44
C SER A 120 -10.50 0.54 1.24
N THR A 121 -10.74 1.84 1.31
CA THR A 121 -12.05 2.46 1.11
C THR A 121 -12.19 2.84 -0.36
N PHE A 122 -12.71 1.91 -1.16
CA PHE A 122 -12.99 2.10 -2.58
C PHE A 122 -14.00 1.04 -3.05
N ASP A 123 -14.68 1.31 -4.16
CA ASP A 123 -15.46 0.30 -4.88
C ASP A 123 -14.51 -0.58 -5.70
N GLU A 124 -14.39 -1.85 -5.31
CA GLU A 124 -13.46 -2.78 -5.95
C GLU A 124 -13.87 -3.09 -7.40
N GLN A 125 -15.17 -3.13 -7.71
CA GLN A 125 -15.63 -3.40 -9.06
C GLN A 125 -15.23 -2.26 -9.99
N GLU A 126 -15.49 -1.01 -9.61
CA GLU A 126 -15.10 0.17 -10.36
C GLU A 126 -13.58 0.23 -10.56
N VAL A 127 -12.79 -0.02 -9.50
CA VAL A 127 -11.32 -0.06 -9.60
C VAL A 127 -10.87 -1.13 -10.61
N ARG A 128 -11.45 -2.34 -10.59
CA ARG A 128 -11.10 -3.38 -11.57
C ARG A 128 -11.43 -2.97 -13.00
N GLU A 129 -12.57 -2.32 -13.21
CA GLU A 129 -12.98 -1.81 -14.54
C GLU A 129 -11.99 -0.73 -15.04
N ILE A 130 -11.61 0.21 -14.16
CA ILE A 130 -10.61 1.25 -14.47
C ILE A 130 -9.28 0.63 -14.89
N LEU A 131 -8.85 -0.41 -14.16
CA LEU A 131 -7.58 -1.10 -14.39
C LEU A 131 -7.65 -2.14 -15.52
N THR A 132 -8.82 -2.36 -16.11
CA THR A 132 -9.07 -3.46 -17.07
C THR A 132 -8.60 -4.82 -16.53
N ALA A 133 -8.77 -5.01 -15.23
CA ALA A 133 -8.34 -6.20 -14.54
C ALA A 133 -9.33 -7.36 -14.76
N PRO A 134 -8.86 -8.62 -14.87
CA PRO A 134 -9.75 -9.75 -15.02
C PRO A 134 -10.66 -9.92 -13.81
N PHE A 135 -11.85 -10.49 -14.03
CA PHE A 135 -12.85 -10.68 -12.96
C PHE A 135 -12.32 -11.48 -11.76
N SER A 136 -11.39 -12.42 -12.01
CA SER A 136 -10.73 -13.23 -10.97
C SER A 136 -9.73 -12.46 -10.12
N MET A 137 -9.36 -11.22 -10.50
CA MET A 137 -8.42 -10.42 -9.73
C MET A 137 -9.11 -9.69 -8.59
N ARG A 138 -8.53 -9.76 -7.40
CA ARG A 138 -8.89 -8.92 -6.25
C ARG A 138 -7.91 -7.76 -6.16
N VAL A 139 -8.44 -6.56 -5.93
CA VAL A 139 -7.68 -5.39 -5.53
C VAL A 139 -7.78 -5.28 -4.01
N VAL A 140 -6.69 -5.57 -3.32
CA VAL A 140 -6.72 -5.67 -1.85
C VAL A 140 -6.57 -4.31 -1.19
N LEU A 141 -5.69 -3.47 -1.72
CA LEU A 141 -5.51 -2.10 -1.25
C LEU A 141 -4.85 -1.23 -2.32
N LEU A 142 -4.98 0.07 -2.15
CA LEU A 142 -4.28 1.09 -2.93
C LEU A 142 -3.25 1.77 -2.03
N ILE A 143 -2.04 1.98 -2.55
CA ILE A 143 -0.99 2.74 -1.88
C ILE A 143 -0.80 4.04 -2.64
N LEU A 144 -1.12 5.15 -2.00
CA LEU A 144 -0.89 6.51 -2.51
C LEU A 144 0.53 6.92 -2.13
N ILE A 145 1.27 7.47 -3.08
CA ILE A 145 2.67 7.84 -2.88
C ILE A 145 2.94 9.18 -3.57
N GLY A 146 3.67 10.07 -2.92
CA GLY A 146 4.02 11.36 -3.50
C GLY A 146 4.81 12.26 -2.55
N HIS A 147 5.30 13.38 -3.09
CA HIS A 147 5.88 14.45 -2.30
C HIS A 147 4.79 15.15 -1.47
N TYR A 148 5.21 15.78 -0.38
CA TYR A 148 4.31 16.44 0.58
C TYR A 148 4.99 17.67 1.18
N ASP A 149 4.20 18.68 1.54
CA ASP A 149 4.72 19.91 2.17
C ASP A 149 4.92 19.74 3.68
N ALA A 150 4.04 18.96 4.33
CA ALA A 150 4.08 18.73 5.76
C ALA A 150 3.65 17.31 6.14
N LEU A 151 4.36 16.71 7.09
CA LEU A 151 3.95 15.44 7.69
C LEU A 151 2.81 15.67 8.69
N PRO A 152 1.79 14.81 8.70
CA PRO A 152 0.80 14.82 9.76
C PRO A 152 1.42 14.50 11.12
N GLU A 153 0.77 14.99 12.18
CA GLU A 153 1.14 14.63 13.54
C GLU A 153 1.14 13.10 13.78
N PRO A 154 2.02 12.60 14.63
CA PRO A 154 2.06 11.18 14.95
C PRO A 154 0.75 10.70 15.57
N SER A 155 0.16 9.65 15.02
CA SER A 155 -1.00 9.01 15.64
C SER A 155 -0.60 8.35 16.96
N GLN A 156 -1.46 8.48 17.98
CA GLN A 156 -1.27 7.82 19.27
C GLN A 156 -1.16 6.29 19.09
N ARG A 157 -0.26 5.69 19.84
CA ARG A 157 -0.05 4.24 19.87
C ARG A 157 -0.36 3.67 21.24
N LYS A 158 -0.85 2.45 21.28
CA LYS A 158 -0.97 1.70 22.51
C LYS A 158 0.42 1.48 23.12
N THR A 159 0.49 1.40 24.44
CA THR A 159 1.75 1.12 25.14
C THR A 159 2.21 -0.33 24.90
N MET A 160 3.49 -0.59 25.08
CA MET A 160 4.04 -1.95 24.99
C MET A 160 3.33 -2.90 25.96
N LYS A 161 2.99 -2.41 27.17
CA LYS A 161 2.25 -3.20 28.17
C LYS A 161 0.87 -3.67 27.68
N GLN A 162 0.22 -2.89 26.81
CA GLN A 162 -1.09 -3.26 26.23
C GLN A 162 -1.00 -4.22 25.05
N LEU A 163 0.18 -4.38 24.46
CA LEU A 163 0.38 -5.14 23.21
C LEU A 163 1.21 -6.41 23.38
N MET A 164 2.02 -6.47 24.45
CA MET A 164 3.00 -7.53 24.62
C MET A 164 2.63 -8.42 25.81
N GLY A 165 2.29 -9.67 25.54
CA GLY A 165 2.31 -10.77 26.51
C GLY A 165 3.68 -11.43 26.52
N LYS A 166 4.02 -12.09 27.61
CA LYS A 166 5.22 -12.95 27.73
C LYS A 166 4.75 -14.36 28.02
N GLU A 167 5.00 -15.28 27.07
CA GLU A 167 4.66 -16.71 27.12
C GLU A 167 3.16 -17.00 27.13
N HIS A 168 2.37 -16.20 27.85
CA HIS A 168 0.92 -16.30 27.96
C HIS A 168 0.23 -14.98 27.57
N TRP A 169 -1.07 -15.07 27.20
CA TRP A 169 -1.92 -13.91 26.91
C TRP A 169 -2.25 -13.15 28.20
#